data_b58c4176b1a5839b3afd9c1a936f1d80
#
_entry.id   b58c4176b1a5839b3afd9c1a936f1d80
#
_cell.length_a   1.000
_cell.length_b   1.000
_cell.length_c   1.000
_cell.angle_alpha   90.00
_cell.angle_beta   90.00
_cell.angle_gamma   90.00
#
_symmetry.space_group_name_H-M   'P 1'
#
loop_
_entity.id
_entity.type
_entity.pdbx_description
1 polymer ?
#
loop_
_entity_poly.entity_id
_entity_poly.type
_entity_poly.pdbx_seq_one_letter_code
_entity_poly.pdbx_strand_id
1 'polypeptide(L)'
;MSKKYNVGIVGATGMVGQRFATLLENHPWFNVVCLAASSRSAGKTYEEAVGKKWCMDSPIPENMKNIVVMDATNDIEKITSQVDFVFCAVDMKKDEIKALEEEYAKHECPVVSNNSANRFTPDVPMVVPELNAEHINIIPAQRKRLGTKRGFIAVKSNCSLQSYVPALFPLQEKYPIKKVLVCTYQAISGAGKTFETWPEMIDNVIPYIGGEEEKSEKEPLKLMGKIVGDEIVSADSPAFTAQCIRVPVSNGHLGAVFVEFEDKKPTKEEMINIWENFSGRAQELNLPSAPKQFLHYFTEPDRPQIHSERMLEHGMAVSIGRLREDTQYDYKFVCLSHNTLRGAAGGAVLLGELLAAEGYFD
;
A
#
# COMPACT_ATOMS: atom_id res chain seq x y z
N MET A 1 27.34 1.66 11.14
CA MET A 1 26.47 0.71 10.42
C MET A 1 25.07 0.98 10.92
N SER A 2 24.10 1.21 10.02
CA SER A 2 22.71 1.33 10.43
C SER A 2 22.25 0.03 11.07
N LYS A 3 21.45 0.10 12.13
CA LYS A 3 20.82 -1.06 12.78
C LYS A 3 20.03 -1.84 11.73
N LYS A 4 20.24 -3.16 11.63
CA LYS A 4 19.40 -4.04 10.82
C LYS A 4 18.36 -4.67 11.72
N TYR A 5 17.10 -4.61 11.30
CA TYR A 5 15.96 -5.26 11.96
C TYR A 5 15.76 -6.66 11.38
N ASN A 6 15.57 -7.65 12.23
CA ASN A 6 15.13 -8.98 11.84
C ASN A 6 13.62 -8.96 11.62
N VAL A 7 13.15 -9.38 10.45
CA VAL A 7 11.75 -9.29 10.09
C VAL A 7 11.17 -10.65 9.69
N GLY A 8 9.88 -10.81 9.94
CA GLY A 8 9.10 -11.93 9.44
C GLY A 8 8.15 -11.51 8.31
N ILE A 9 7.83 -12.46 7.42
CA ILE A 9 6.77 -12.29 6.41
C ILE A 9 5.65 -13.28 6.75
N VAL A 10 4.50 -12.77 7.21
CA VAL A 10 3.30 -13.54 7.54
C VAL A 10 2.34 -13.50 6.34
N GLY A 11 2.08 -14.67 5.74
CA GLY A 11 1.44 -14.81 4.43
C GLY A 11 2.45 -14.96 3.28
N ALA A 12 3.66 -15.46 3.57
CA ALA A 12 4.82 -15.47 2.66
C ALA A 12 4.59 -16.21 1.32
N THR A 13 3.67 -17.16 1.26
CA THR A 13 3.43 -17.98 0.05
C THR A 13 2.43 -17.39 -0.93
N GLY A 14 1.68 -16.35 -0.54
CA GLY A 14 0.78 -15.60 -1.41
C GLY A 14 1.54 -14.63 -2.34
N MET A 15 0.88 -14.12 -3.39
CA MET A 15 1.51 -13.20 -4.37
C MET A 15 2.17 -11.98 -3.71
N VAL A 16 1.52 -11.35 -2.73
CA VAL A 16 2.07 -10.21 -2.00
C VAL A 16 3.23 -10.63 -1.11
N GLY A 17 3.13 -11.81 -0.45
CA GLY A 17 4.21 -12.38 0.36
C GLY A 17 5.46 -12.68 -0.47
N GLN A 18 5.30 -13.23 -1.68
CA GLN A 18 6.38 -13.44 -2.63
C GLN A 18 7.01 -12.11 -3.08
N ARG A 19 6.18 -11.07 -3.28
CA ARG A 19 6.68 -9.72 -3.59
C ARG A 19 7.49 -9.13 -2.43
N PHE A 20 7.07 -9.34 -1.18
CA PHE A 20 7.89 -8.98 -0.02
C PHE A 20 9.24 -9.70 -0.03
N ALA A 21 9.25 -11.00 -0.29
CA ALA A 21 10.50 -11.77 -0.35
C ALA A 21 11.48 -11.19 -1.38
N THR A 22 11.00 -10.83 -2.58
CA THR A 22 11.87 -10.23 -3.62
C THR A 22 12.36 -8.83 -3.23
N LEU A 23 11.53 -8.00 -2.62
CA LEU A 23 11.91 -6.63 -2.22
C LEU A 23 12.88 -6.60 -1.03
N LEU A 24 12.81 -7.61 -0.16
CA LEU A 24 13.60 -7.68 1.06
C LEU A 24 14.88 -8.50 0.92
N GLU A 25 15.16 -9.11 -0.24
CA GLU A 25 16.32 -9.97 -0.46
C GLU A 25 17.65 -9.32 -0.04
N ASN A 26 17.88 -8.08 -0.43
CA ASN A 26 19.09 -7.34 -0.10
C ASN A 26 18.78 -5.97 0.53
N HIS A 27 17.67 -5.91 1.28
CA HIS A 27 17.24 -4.65 1.87
C HIS A 27 18.27 -4.11 2.87
N PRO A 28 18.61 -2.80 2.82
CA PRO A 28 19.68 -2.26 3.66
C PRO A 28 19.35 -2.30 5.15
N TRP A 29 18.07 -2.21 5.54
CA TRP A 29 17.65 -2.11 6.94
C TRP A 29 16.93 -3.37 7.46
N PHE A 30 16.37 -4.21 6.59
CA PHE A 30 15.56 -5.35 6.98
C PHE A 30 16.21 -6.67 6.56
N ASN A 31 16.25 -7.62 7.49
CA ASN A 31 16.78 -8.95 7.28
C ASN A 31 15.66 -9.97 7.52
N VAL A 32 15.23 -10.68 6.50
CA VAL A 32 14.18 -11.69 6.65
C VAL A 32 14.76 -12.94 7.31
N VAL A 33 14.27 -13.24 8.51
CA VAL A 33 14.67 -14.42 9.29
C VAL A 33 13.55 -15.43 9.48
N CYS A 34 12.30 -15.03 9.21
CA CYS A 34 11.14 -15.86 9.41
C CYS A 34 10.13 -15.71 8.26
N LEU A 35 9.61 -16.83 7.80
CA LEU A 35 8.54 -16.92 6.81
C LEU A 35 7.40 -17.73 7.41
N ALA A 36 6.18 -17.21 7.41
CA ALA A 36 5.02 -17.87 7.94
C ALA A 36 3.87 -17.88 6.92
N ALA A 37 3.09 -18.95 6.93
CA ALA A 37 1.93 -19.11 6.05
C ALA A 37 0.88 -20.02 6.72
N SER A 38 -0.12 -20.48 5.97
CA SER A 38 -1.12 -21.42 6.50
C SER A 38 -0.49 -22.76 6.89
N SER A 39 -1.16 -23.52 7.75
CA SER A 39 -0.77 -24.86 8.19
C SER A 39 -0.43 -25.83 7.04
N ARG A 40 -1.02 -25.65 5.86
CA ARG A 40 -0.70 -26.45 4.65
C ARG A 40 0.73 -26.26 4.14
N SER A 41 1.32 -25.12 4.41
CA SER A 41 2.69 -24.76 4.01
C SER A 41 3.70 -24.92 5.13
N ALA A 42 3.27 -24.92 6.38
CA ALA A 42 4.12 -25.06 7.55
C ALA A 42 4.93 -26.37 7.52
N GLY A 43 6.18 -26.31 7.99
CA GLY A 43 7.11 -27.43 8.04
C GLY A 43 7.86 -27.71 6.73
N LYS A 44 7.53 -27.04 5.63
CA LYS A 44 8.24 -27.13 4.34
C LYS A 44 9.26 -26.00 4.22
N THR A 45 10.30 -26.21 3.42
CA THR A 45 11.16 -25.10 2.99
C THR A 45 10.34 -24.09 2.16
N TYR A 46 10.77 -22.83 2.11
CA TYR A 46 10.04 -21.83 1.34
C TYR A 46 9.93 -22.21 -0.15
N GLU A 47 11.00 -22.73 -0.75
CA GLU A 47 11.02 -23.23 -2.11
C GLU A 47 9.96 -24.32 -2.33
N GLU A 48 9.88 -25.30 -1.42
CA GLU A 48 8.84 -26.35 -1.49
C GLU A 48 7.43 -25.81 -1.27
N ALA A 49 7.26 -24.85 -0.36
CA ALA A 49 5.97 -24.28 0.00
C ALA A 49 5.36 -23.42 -1.13
N VAL A 50 6.18 -22.64 -1.85
CA VAL A 50 5.72 -21.87 -3.00
C VAL A 50 5.68 -22.72 -4.27
N GLY A 51 6.67 -23.58 -4.51
CA GLY A 51 6.74 -24.52 -5.63
C GLY A 51 6.36 -23.86 -6.97
N LYS A 52 5.44 -24.49 -7.70
CA LYS A 52 4.91 -23.97 -8.99
C LYS A 52 4.06 -22.70 -8.86
N LYS A 53 3.77 -22.24 -7.65
CA LYS A 53 2.98 -21.02 -7.40
C LYS A 53 3.85 -19.75 -7.37
N TRP A 54 5.17 -19.89 -7.51
CA TRP A 54 6.04 -18.73 -7.65
C TRP A 54 5.66 -17.94 -8.90
N CYS A 55 5.31 -16.67 -8.73
CA CYS A 55 4.76 -15.83 -9.80
C CYS A 55 5.53 -14.49 -9.94
N MET A 56 6.74 -14.43 -9.42
CA MET A 56 7.63 -13.28 -9.61
C MET A 56 8.54 -13.50 -10.82
N ASP A 57 8.95 -12.40 -11.48
CA ASP A 57 9.85 -12.43 -12.63
C ASP A 57 11.29 -12.82 -12.23
N SER A 58 11.68 -12.56 -10.98
CA SER A 58 12.98 -12.98 -10.42
C SER A 58 12.90 -14.37 -9.78
N PRO A 59 14.02 -15.11 -9.65
CA PRO A 59 14.04 -16.36 -8.91
C PRO A 59 13.71 -16.15 -7.42
N ILE A 60 13.42 -17.24 -6.71
CA ILE A 60 13.28 -17.24 -5.26
C ILE A 60 14.60 -16.78 -4.63
N PRO A 61 14.58 -15.80 -3.69
CA PRO A 61 15.79 -15.33 -3.03
C PRO A 61 16.60 -16.46 -2.37
N GLU A 62 17.89 -16.54 -2.67
CA GLU A 62 18.77 -17.61 -2.19
C GLU A 62 18.84 -17.69 -0.65
N ASN A 63 18.80 -16.52 0.02
CA ASN A 63 18.83 -16.42 1.47
C ASN A 63 17.52 -16.85 2.14
N MET A 64 16.45 -17.03 1.37
CA MET A 64 15.11 -17.37 1.91
C MET A 64 14.63 -18.77 1.50
N LYS A 65 15.12 -19.31 0.38
CA LYS A 65 14.58 -20.55 -0.20
C LYS A 65 14.58 -21.74 0.76
N ASN A 66 15.58 -21.83 1.65
CA ASN A 66 15.73 -22.93 2.60
C ASN A 66 15.12 -22.62 4.00
N ILE A 67 14.53 -21.44 4.21
CA ILE A 67 13.84 -21.14 5.47
C ILE A 67 12.63 -22.05 5.59
N VAL A 68 12.50 -22.73 6.70
CA VAL A 68 11.32 -23.56 7.00
C VAL A 68 10.16 -22.65 7.35
N VAL A 69 9.06 -22.77 6.60
CA VAL A 69 7.85 -21.98 6.79
C VAL A 69 7.16 -22.38 8.09
N MET A 70 6.83 -21.40 8.92
CA MET A 70 6.09 -21.58 10.17
C MET A 70 4.58 -21.45 9.95
N ASP A 71 3.78 -21.97 10.89
CA ASP A 71 2.33 -21.74 10.90
C ASP A 71 2.04 -20.33 11.43
N ALA A 72 1.40 -19.50 10.60
CA ALA A 72 1.12 -18.10 10.93
C ALA A 72 0.21 -17.93 12.16
N THR A 73 -0.58 -18.94 12.50
CA THR A 73 -1.56 -18.90 13.59
C THR A 73 -1.08 -19.65 14.84
N ASN A 74 -0.42 -20.81 14.64
CA ASN A 74 -0.08 -21.69 15.75
C ASN A 74 1.35 -21.44 16.28
N ASP A 75 2.25 -20.85 15.50
CA ASP A 75 3.64 -20.58 15.88
C ASP A 75 3.90 -19.12 16.29
N ILE A 76 2.88 -18.33 16.69
CA ILE A 76 2.99 -16.88 16.95
C ILE A 76 4.11 -16.59 17.94
N GLU A 77 4.14 -17.23 19.11
CA GLU A 77 5.16 -17.03 20.13
C GLU A 77 6.58 -17.31 19.59
N LYS A 78 6.71 -18.38 18.80
CA LYS A 78 7.97 -18.77 18.20
C LYS A 78 8.43 -17.78 17.12
N ILE A 79 7.49 -17.22 16.34
CA ILE A 79 7.74 -16.21 15.32
C ILE A 79 8.19 -14.91 16.00
N THR A 80 7.39 -14.42 16.96
CA THR A 80 7.60 -13.13 17.61
C THR A 80 8.89 -13.09 18.44
N SER A 81 9.37 -14.25 18.92
CA SER A 81 10.66 -14.35 19.63
C SER A 81 11.89 -14.18 18.73
N GLN A 82 11.74 -14.24 17.40
CA GLN A 82 12.84 -14.20 16.44
C GLN A 82 12.93 -12.89 15.67
N VAL A 83 11.87 -12.08 15.67
CA VAL A 83 11.73 -10.91 14.80
C VAL A 83 11.56 -9.63 15.60
N ASP A 84 12.00 -8.52 15.03
CA ASP A 84 11.72 -7.19 15.54
C ASP A 84 10.32 -6.73 15.18
N PHE A 85 9.81 -7.11 14.01
CA PHE A 85 8.43 -6.89 13.56
C PHE A 85 8.08 -7.83 12.39
N VAL A 86 6.83 -7.83 11.97
CA VAL A 86 6.37 -8.62 10.81
C VAL A 86 5.69 -7.76 9.75
N PHE A 87 5.92 -8.12 8.48
CA PHE A 87 5.06 -7.75 7.37
C PHE A 87 3.93 -8.77 7.24
N CYS A 88 2.67 -8.31 7.17
CA CYS A 88 1.50 -9.19 7.12
C CYS A 88 0.73 -9.03 5.81
N ALA A 89 0.52 -10.15 5.11
CA ALA A 89 -0.26 -10.24 3.87
C ALA A 89 -0.98 -11.60 3.77
N VAL A 90 -1.74 -11.94 4.80
CA VAL A 90 -2.51 -13.19 4.84
C VAL A 90 -3.81 -13.09 4.05
N ASP A 91 -4.29 -14.21 3.54
CA ASP A 91 -5.59 -14.34 2.88
C ASP A 91 -6.53 -15.17 3.77
N MET A 92 -7.35 -14.50 4.56
CA MET A 92 -8.30 -15.05 5.51
C MET A 92 -9.53 -14.13 5.58
N LYS A 93 -10.55 -14.50 6.35
CA LYS A 93 -11.69 -13.61 6.63
C LYS A 93 -11.24 -12.39 7.42
N LYS A 94 -11.90 -11.24 7.20
CA LYS A 94 -11.50 -9.97 7.84
C LYS A 94 -11.38 -10.06 9.36
N ASP A 95 -12.35 -10.71 10.02
CA ASP A 95 -12.33 -10.85 11.49
C ASP A 95 -11.19 -11.73 11.97
N GLU A 96 -10.85 -12.79 11.21
CA GLU A 96 -9.72 -13.67 11.51
C GLU A 96 -8.38 -12.91 11.32
N ILE A 97 -8.26 -12.09 10.27
CA ILE A 97 -7.08 -11.23 10.05
C ILE A 97 -6.92 -10.24 11.20
N LYS A 98 -8.02 -9.59 11.60
CA LYS A 98 -8.01 -8.63 12.69
C LYS A 98 -7.54 -9.26 14.00
N ALA A 99 -8.08 -10.41 14.34
CA ALA A 99 -7.70 -11.17 15.52
C ALA A 99 -6.23 -11.61 15.46
N LEU A 100 -5.76 -12.09 14.31
CA LEU A 100 -4.37 -12.51 14.11
C LEU A 100 -3.39 -11.35 14.29
N GLU A 101 -3.64 -10.21 13.65
CA GLU A 101 -2.79 -9.01 13.75
C GLU A 101 -2.75 -8.46 15.18
N GLU A 102 -3.88 -8.45 15.90
CA GLU A 102 -3.93 -8.06 17.30
C GLU A 102 -3.18 -9.05 18.21
N GLU A 103 -3.21 -10.34 17.89
CA GLU A 103 -2.48 -11.34 18.66
C GLU A 103 -0.96 -11.18 18.51
N TYR A 104 -0.45 -10.95 17.28
CA TYR A 104 0.96 -10.59 17.08
C TYR A 104 1.34 -9.33 17.87
N ALA A 105 0.52 -8.29 17.82
CA ALA A 105 0.77 -7.06 18.56
C ALA A 105 0.81 -7.31 20.08
N LYS A 106 -0.10 -8.13 20.64
CA LYS A 106 -0.13 -8.51 22.07
C LYS A 106 1.10 -9.30 22.48
N HIS A 107 1.74 -10.04 21.56
CA HIS A 107 3.04 -10.67 21.76
C HIS A 107 4.21 -9.70 21.57
N GLU A 108 3.97 -8.38 21.73
CA GLU A 108 4.95 -7.30 21.62
C GLU A 108 5.65 -7.21 20.26
N CYS A 109 5.02 -7.77 19.21
CA CYS A 109 5.52 -7.76 17.84
C CYS A 109 4.74 -6.75 16.99
N PRO A 110 5.35 -5.64 16.55
CA PRO A 110 4.71 -4.72 15.62
C PRO A 110 4.32 -5.40 14.30
N VAL A 111 3.18 -5.01 13.74
CA VAL A 111 2.65 -5.54 12.48
C VAL A 111 2.54 -4.43 11.45
N VAL A 112 3.28 -4.55 10.36
CA VAL A 112 3.12 -3.69 9.17
C VAL A 112 2.25 -4.45 8.16
N SER A 113 0.98 -4.05 8.07
CA SER A 113 -0.02 -4.85 7.37
C SER A 113 -0.36 -4.31 5.98
N ASN A 114 -0.43 -5.24 5.02
CA ASN A 114 -0.99 -5.00 3.70
C ASN A 114 -2.51 -5.28 3.65
N ASN A 115 -3.07 -5.88 4.70
CA ASN A 115 -4.46 -6.30 4.76
C ASN A 115 -5.42 -5.12 4.99
N SER A 116 -6.70 -5.34 4.67
CA SER A 116 -7.73 -4.32 4.83
C SER A 116 -8.47 -4.36 6.17
N ALA A 117 -8.24 -5.39 6.99
CA ALA A 117 -9.05 -5.67 8.18
C ALA A 117 -9.02 -4.54 9.22
N ASN A 118 -7.86 -3.95 9.45
CA ASN A 118 -7.65 -2.89 10.44
C ASN A 118 -7.65 -1.46 9.88
N ARG A 119 -7.90 -1.25 8.58
CA ARG A 119 -7.84 0.09 7.97
C ARG A 119 -8.78 1.12 8.62
N PHE A 120 -9.94 0.68 9.11
CA PHE A 120 -10.92 1.54 9.77
C PHE A 120 -10.97 1.40 11.29
N THR A 121 -10.04 0.65 11.90
CA THR A 121 -9.88 0.67 13.36
C THR A 121 -9.39 2.07 13.76
N PRO A 122 -10.05 2.77 14.71
CA PRO A 122 -9.83 4.20 14.94
C PRO A 122 -8.39 4.57 15.33
N ASP A 123 -7.72 3.73 16.11
CA ASP A 123 -6.36 3.93 16.60
C ASP A 123 -5.29 3.20 15.77
N VAL A 124 -5.66 2.64 14.61
CA VAL A 124 -4.72 2.03 13.68
C VAL A 124 -4.37 3.02 12.57
N PRO A 125 -3.11 3.45 12.45
CA PRO A 125 -2.69 4.35 11.39
C PRO A 125 -2.71 3.65 10.03
N MET A 126 -3.46 4.22 9.09
CA MET A 126 -3.39 3.89 7.67
C MET A 126 -2.54 4.93 6.98
N VAL A 127 -1.37 4.52 6.47
CA VAL A 127 -0.33 5.48 6.08
C VAL A 127 0.14 5.29 4.64
N VAL A 128 0.30 6.41 3.96
CA VAL A 128 1.12 6.60 2.77
C VAL A 128 2.25 7.53 3.19
N PRO A 129 3.50 7.04 3.35
CA PRO A 129 4.58 7.77 4.00
C PRO A 129 4.88 9.17 3.45
N GLU A 130 4.56 9.41 2.18
CA GLU A 130 4.72 10.71 1.54
C GLU A 130 3.57 11.69 1.87
N LEU A 131 2.39 11.19 2.30
CA LEU A 131 1.20 12.02 2.42
C LEU A 131 0.84 12.36 3.88
N ASN A 132 0.74 11.33 4.72
CA ASN A 132 0.17 11.44 6.07
C ASN A 132 1.03 10.69 7.10
N ALA A 133 2.34 10.85 7.04
CA ALA A 133 3.29 10.20 7.95
C ALA A 133 2.96 10.46 9.43
N GLU A 134 2.41 11.62 9.77
CA GLU A 134 2.04 12.02 11.13
C GLU A 134 0.97 11.12 11.78
N HIS A 135 0.21 10.35 10.97
CA HIS A 135 -0.75 9.39 11.53
C HIS A 135 -0.11 8.30 12.39
N ILE A 136 1.20 8.02 12.23
CA ILE A 136 1.92 7.07 13.11
C ILE A 136 1.94 7.55 14.57
N ASN A 137 1.75 8.83 14.83
CA ASN A 137 1.68 9.39 16.18
C ASN A 137 0.48 8.90 17.01
N ILE A 138 -0.47 8.18 16.42
CA ILE A 138 -1.56 7.51 17.14
C ILE A 138 -1.12 6.21 17.84
N ILE A 139 0.04 5.64 17.47
CA ILE A 139 0.53 4.34 17.98
C ILE A 139 0.56 4.27 19.50
N PRO A 140 0.97 5.30 20.26
CA PRO A 140 0.90 5.26 21.73
C PRO A 140 -0.53 5.02 22.28
N ALA A 141 -1.57 5.60 21.66
CA ALA A 141 -2.95 5.35 22.03
C ALA A 141 -3.36 3.89 21.74
N GLN A 142 -2.96 3.36 20.59
CA GLN A 142 -3.18 1.96 20.24
C GLN A 142 -2.50 1.00 21.21
N ARG A 143 -1.23 1.25 21.57
CA ARG A 143 -0.49 0.48 22.58
C ARG A 143 -1.21 0.45 23.92
N LYS A 144 -1.75 1.60 24.35
CA LYS A 144 -2.55 1.69 25.58
C LYS A 144 -3.80 0.81 25.51
N ARG A 145 -4.54 0.84 24.40
CA ARG A 145 -5.73 -0.01 24.19
C ARG A 145 -5.38 -1.49 24.18
N LEU A 146 -4.29 -1.88 23.50
CA LEU A 146 -3.85 -3.28 23.39
C LEU A 146 -3.17 -3.80 24.67
N GLY A 147 -2.75 -2.91 25.58
CA GLY A 147 -1.99 -3.26 26.76
C GLY A 147 -0.54 -3.66 26.47
N THR A 148 0.04 -3.14 25.38
CA THR A 148 1.39 -3.45 24.90
C THR A 148 2.37 -2.31 25.17
N LYS A 149 3.64 -2.63 25.22
CA LYS A 149 4.73 -1.63 25.31
C LYS A 149 5.33 -1.34 23.95
N ARG A 150 5.49 -2.39 23.14
CA ARG A 150 6.16 -2.36 21.85
C ARG A 150 5.21 -2.70 20.68
N GLY A 151 4.31 -3.64 20.89
CA GLY A 151 3.40 -4.15 19.87
C GLY A 151 2.40 -3.10 19.40
N PHE A 152 2.15 -3.06 18.09
CA PHE A 152 1.13 -2.24 17.43
C PHE A 152 0.86 -2.78 16.02
N ILE A 153 -0.17 -2.23 15.37
CA ILE A 153 -0.54 -2.49 13.98
C ILE A 153 -0.50 -1.16 13.23
N ALA A 154 0.19 -1.12 12.10
CA ALA A 154 0.12 -0.04 11.13
C ALA A 154 -0.21 -0.63 9.76
N VAL A 155 -1.08 0.02 8.99
CA VAL A 155 -1.58 -0.52 7.73
C VAL A 155 -1.33 0.42 6.57
N LYS A 156 -1.09 -0.14 5.38
CA LYS A 156 -1.12 0.63 4.15
C LYS A 156 -2.54 0.68 3.55
N SER A 157 -2.84 1.72 2.77
CA SER A 157 -4.13 1.89 2.09
C SER A 157 -4.34 0.87 0.95
N ASN A 158 -5.54 0.84 0.37
CA ASN A 158 -5.86 0.03 -0.81
C ASN A 158 -4.95 0.36 -1.99
N CYS A 159 -4.71 -0.62 -2.88
CA CYS A 159 -3.78 -0.47 -4.00
C CYS A 159 -4.26 0.50 -5.09
N SER A 160 -5.56 0.59 -5.35
CA SER A 160 -6.07 1.51 -6.37
C SER A 160 -5.93 2.97 -5.96
N LEU A 161 -6.06 3.27 -4.66
CA LEU A 161 -5.89 4.63 -4.12
C LEU A 161 -4.50 5.20 -4.42
N GLN A 162 -3.49 4.36 -4.41
CA GLN A 162 -2.10 4.76 -4.66
C GLN A 162 -1.88 5.33 -6.06
N SER A 163 -2.84 5.13 -7.00
CA SER A 163 -2.75 5.74 -8.32
C SER A 163 -3.21 7.20 -8.35
N TYR A 164 -4.20 7.59 -7.53
CA TYR A 164 -4.84 8.91 -7.66
C TYR A 164 -4.85 9.77 -6.39
N VAL A 165 -4.90 9.18 -5.19
CA VAL A 165 -4.88 9.97 -3.95
C VAL A 165 -3.60 10.80 -3.82
N PRO A 166 -2.40 10.30 -4.19
CA PRO A 166 -1.20 11.11 -4.17
C PRO A 166 -1.25 12.36 -5.05
N ALA A 167 -2.01 12.34 -6.15
CA ALA A 167 -2.20 13.53 -6.98
C ALA A 167 -3.20 14.52 -6.37
N LEU A 168 -4.20 14.02 -5.62
CA LEU A 168 -5.23 14.85 -4.99
C LEU A 168 -4.78 15.47 -3.67
N PHE A 169 -4.00 14.73 -2.87
CA PHE A 169 -3.62 15.13 -1.51
C PHE A 169 -2.92 16.51 -1.46
N PRO A 170 -1.85 16.77 -2.22
CA PRO A 170 -1.19 18.08 -2.21
C PRO A 170 -2.03 19.21 -2.81
N LEU A 171 -3.00 18.87 -3.66
CA LEU A 171 -3.98 19.85 -4.16
C LEU A 171 -4.95 20.23 -3.05
N GLN A 172 -5.50 19.24 -2.33
CA GLN A 172 -6.42 19.45 -1.20
C GLN A 172 -5.83 20.34 -0.10
N GLU A 173 -4.53 20.23 0.16
CA GLU A 173 -3.87 21.07 1.16
C GLU A 173 -3.83 22.57 0.80
N LYS A 174 -3.79 22.88 -0.48
CA LYS A 174 -3.67 24.27 -0.98
C LYS A 174 -4.98 24.84 -1.52
N TYR A 175 -5.79 23.97 -2.10
CA TYR A 175 -7.06 24.30 -2.76
C TYR A 175 -8.09 23.27 -2.34
N PRO A 176 -8.99 23.60 -1.39
CA PRO A 176 -9.99 22.65 -0.92
C PRO A 176 -10.82 22.07 -2.08
N ILE A 177 -10.83 20.74 -2.14
CA ILE A 177 -11.57 19.99 -3.14
C ILE A 177 -12.98 19.72 -2.61
N LYS A 178 -13.99 20.04 -3.40
CA LYS A 178 -15.40 19.81 -3.08
C LYS A 178 -15.84 18.38 -3.35
N LYS A 179 -15.53 17.88 -4.54
CA LYS A 179 -15.88 16.53 -4.95
C LYS A 179 -14.93 15.94 -5.96
N VAL A 180 -14.83 14.63 -5.95
CA VAL A 180 -14.01 13.82 -6.84
C VAL A 180 -14.87 12.68 -7.41
N LEU A 181 -14.85 12.51 -8.73
CA LEU A 181 -15.27 11.29 -9.38
C LEU A 181 -14.02 10.57 -9.87
N VAL A 182 -13.89 9.28 -9.56
CA VAL A 182 -12.79 8.45 -10.05
C VAL A 182 -13.31 7.19 -10.71
N CYS A 183 -12.84 6.91 -11.93
CA CYS A 183 -13.01 5.61 -12.56
C CYS A 183 -11.65 4.90 -12.57
N THR A 184 -11.54 3.76 -11.90
CA THR A 184 -10.29 3.00 -11.83
C THR A 184 -10.29 1.83 -12.81
N TYR A 185 -9.17 1.63 -13.50
CA TYR A 185 -8.90 0.51 -14.40
C TYR A 185 -7.84 -0.37 -13.74
N GLN A 186 -8.30 -1.48 -13.14
CA GLN A 186 -7.47 -2.28 -12.23
C GLN A 186 -6.95 -3.56 -12.90
N ALA A 187 -5.64 -3.78 -12.81
CA ALA A 187 -4.94 -4.95 -13.29
C ALA A 187 -5.37 -6.24 -12.56
N ILE A 188 -5.26 -7.38 -13.25
CA ILE A 188 -5.65 -8.72 -12.74
C ILE A 188 -4.85 -9.16 -11.52
N SER A 189 -3.58 -8.72 -11.37
CA SER A 189 -2.76 -9.00 -10.19
C SER A 189 -3.33 -8.41 -8.90
N GLY A 190 -4.21 -7.40 -8.98
CA GLY A 190 -4.98 -6.91 -7.83
C GLY A 190 -5.94 -7.95 -7.23
N ALA A 191 -6.32 -8.97 -8.01
CA ALA A 191 -7.06 -10.15 -7.55
C ALA A 191 -6.15 -11.34 -7.19
N GLY A 192 -4.81 -11.16 -7.14
CA GLY A 192 -3.87 -12.25 -6.92
C GLY A 192 -3.82 -13.25 -8.08
N LYS A 193 -4.11 -12.81 -9.30
CA LYS A 193 -4.21 -13.64 -10.51
C LYS A 193 -3.20 -13.24 -11.57
N THR A 194 -2.87 -14.21 -12.43
CA THR A 194 -2.14 -14.02 -13.68
C THR A 194 -3.03 -14.42 -14.86
N PHE A 195 -2.65 -14.13 -16.10
CA PHE A 195 -3.39 -14.61 -17.27
C PHE A 195 -3.41 -16.13 -17.40
N GLU A 196 -2.42 -16.83 -16.85
CA GLU A 196 -2.40 -18.30 -16.79
C GLU A 196 -3.46 -18.84 -15.83
N THR A 197 -3.64 -18.19 -14.68
CA THR A 197 -4.59 -18.59 -13.65
C THR A 197 -5.99 -18.00 -13.84
N TRP A 198 -6.13 -17.05 -14.75
CA TRP A 198 -7.40 -16.38 -15.09
C TRP A 198 -7.46 -16.02 -16.58
N PRO A 199 -7.45 -17.03 -17.48
CA PRO A 199 -7.43 -16.81 -18.93
C PRO A 199 -8.67 -16.07 -19.47
N GLU A 200 -9.82 -16.14 -18.77
CA GLU A 200 -11.07 -15.44 -19.13
C GLU A 200 -10.94 -13.92 -19.08
N MET A 201 -9.88 -13.40 -18.51
CA MET A 201 -9.60 -11.96 -18.53
C MET A 201 -8.93 -11.48 -19.83
N ILE A 202 -8.44 -12.38 -20.68
CA ILE A 202 -7.90 -11.99 -21.97
C ILE A 202 -9.05 -11.48 -22.83
N ASP A 203 -8.89 -10.26 -23.38
CA ASP A 203 -9.90 -9.58 -24.20
C ASP A 203 -11.25 -9.38 -23.47
N ASN A 204 -11.21 -9.13 -22.14
CA ASN A 204 -12.40 -8.98 -21.31
C ASN A 204 -12.28 -7.84 -20.33
N VAL A 205 -13.40 -7.18 -20.01
CA VAL A 205 -13.53 -6.13 -18.99
C VAL A 205 -14.66 -6.49 -18.04
N ILE A 206 -14.38 -6.49 -16.72
CA ILE A 206 -15.40 -6.74 -15.70
C ILE A 206 -15.73 -5.41 -15.01
N PRO A 207 -16.99 -4.91 -15.10
CA PRO A 207 -17.40 -3.60 -14.56
C PRO A 207 -17.71 -3.62 -13.06
N TYR A 208 -17.13 -4.56 -12.32
CA TYR A 208 -17.36 -4.73 -10.88
C TYR A 208 -16.16 -5.40 -10.20
N ILE A 209 -15.73 -4.82 -9.07
CA ILE A 209 -14.74 -5.41 -8.18
C ILE A 209 -15.29 -5.32 -6.75
N GLY A 210 -15.57 -6.46 -6.11
CA GLY A 210 -16.24 -6.51 -4.81
C GLY A 210 -15.60 -5.65 -3.73
N GLY A 211 -16.35 -4.66 -3.22
CA GLY A 211 -15.95 -3.76 -2.15
C GLY A 211 -14.87 -2.73 -2.52
N GLU A 212 -14.46 -2.61 -3.78
CA GLU A 212 -13.43 -1.63 -4.19
C GLU A 212 -13.98 -0.20 -4.26
N GLU A 213 -15.22 -0.01 -4.68
CA GLU A 213 -15.87 1.30 -4.73
C GLU A 213 -16.00 1.90 -3.33
N GLU A 214 -16.49 1.12 -2.34
CA GLU A 214 -16.56 1.57 -0.94
C GLU A 214 -15.18 1.98 -0.37
N LYS A 215 -14.13 1.22 -0.67
CA LYS A 215 -12.76 1.57 -0.25
C LYS A 215 -12.32 2.87 -0.92
N SER A 216 -12.58 3.02 -2.22
CA SER A 216 -12.22 4.19 -3.00
C SER A 216 -12.94 5.46 -2.54
N GLU A 217 -14.12 5.33 -1.95
CA GLU A 217 -14.91 6.44 -1.41
C GLU A 217 -14.54 6.79 0.04
N LYS A 218 -14.14 5.81 0.87
CA LYS A 218 -13.95 6.00 2.31
C LYS A 218 -12.48 6.13 2.74
N GLU A 219 -11.58 5.31 2.17
CA GLU A 219 -10.17 5.33 2.59
C GLU A 219 -9.46 6.66 2.34
N PRO A 220 -9.71 7.39 1.22
CA PRO A 220 -9.12 8.72 1.03
C PRO A 220 -9.44 9.70 2.16
N LEU A 221 -10.66 9.66 2.70
CA LEU A 221 -11.08 10.51 3.80
C LEU A 221 -10.32 10.20 5.10
N LYS A 222 -10.00 8.92 5.36
CA LYS A 222 -9.15 8.58 6.50
C LYS A 222 -7.70 9.02 6.28
N LEU A 223 -7.16 8.91 5.05
CA LEU A 223 -5.81 9.42 4.73
C LEU A 223 -5.70 10.94 4.91
N MET A 224 -6.76 11.67 4.58
CA MET A 224 -6.87 13.13 4.75
C MET A 224 -7.37 13.53 6.14
N GLY A 225 -7.63 12.55 7.02
CA GLY A 225 -8.13 12.76 8.38
C GLY A 225 -7.07 13.31 9.33
N LYS A 226 -7.44 13.46 10.59
CA LYS A 226 -6.56 14.00 11.65
C LYS A 226 -6.67 13.17 12.91
N ILE A 227 -5.61 13.15 13.69
CA ILE A 227 -5.64 12.59 15.05
C ILE A 227 -6.40 13.55 15.96
N VAL A 228 -7.45 13.06 16.61
CA VAL A 228 -8.24 13.77 17.59
C VAL A 228 -8.37 12.89 18.84
N GLY A 229 -7.69 13.26 19.92
CA GLY A 229 -7.58 12.39 21.09
C GLY A 229 -6.86 11.07 20.77
N ASP A 230 -7.53 9.97 21.06
CA ASP A 230 -7.00 8.62 20.86
C ASP A 230 -7.48 7.96 19.53
N GLU A 231 -7.97 8.74 18.55
CA GLU A 231 -8.54 8.25 17.31
C GLU A 231 -8.09 9.06 16.09
N ILE A 232 -8.06 8.42 14.91
CA ILE A 232 -7.94 9.10 13.61
C ILE A 232 -9.36 9.33 13.10
N VAL A 233 -9.78 10.60 13.11
CA VAL A 233 -11.07 11.04 12.58
C VAL A 233 -10.93 11.33 11.09
N SER A 234 -11.75 10.68 10.27
CA SER A 234 -11.77 10.91 8.83
C SER A 234 -12.18 12.33 8.48
N ALA A 235 -11.65 12.89 7.41
CA ALA A 235 -12.10 14.16 6.85
C ALA A 235 -13.54 14.05 6.34
N ASP A 236 -14.30 15.16 6.40
CA ASP A 236 -15.67 15.25 5.89
C ASP A 236 -15.73 15.58 4.39
N SER A 237 -14.64 16.06 3.84
CA SER A 237 -14.47 16.41 2.42
C SER A 237 -13.11 15.96 1.89
N PRO A 238 -12.95 15.82 0.56
CA PRO A 238 -13.96 15.95 -0.51
C PRO A 238 -14.97 14.80 -0.56
N ALA A 239 -16.13 15.03 -1.18
CA ALA A 239 -17.04 13.95 -1.50
C ALA A 239 -16.46 13.08 -2.63
N PHE A 240 -16.31 11.79 -2.40
CA PHE A 240 -15.83 10.83 -3.40
C PHE A 240 -16.97 9.99 -3.97
N THR A 241 -16.95 9.77 -5.29
CA THR A 241 -17.70 8.71 -5.95
C THR A 241 -16.76 7.92 -6.85
N ALA A 242 -16.89 6.60 -6.86
CA ALA A 242 -15.97 5.72 -7.54
C ALA A 242 -16.69 4.70 -8.43
N GLN A 243 -16.09 4.41 -9.59
CA GLN A 243 -16.41 3.25 -10.42
C GLN A 243 -15.15 2.42 -10.60
N CYS A 244 -15.20 1.14 -10.21
CA CYS A 244 -14.03 0.27 -10.23
C CYS A 244 -14.17 -0.85 -11.27
N ILE A 245 -13.29 -0.84 -12.27
CA ILE A 245 -13.34 -1.72 -13.43
C ILE A 245 -12.09 -2.61 -13.46
N ARG A 246 -12.26 -3.93 -13.64
CA ARG A 246 -11.17 -4.86 -13.92
C ARG A 246 -10.87 -4.90 -15.41
N VAL A 247 -9.59 -4.70 -15.76
CA VAL A 247 -9.14 -4.67 -17.16
C VAL A 247 -8.09 -5.75 -17.42
N PRO A 248 -7.89 -6.17 -18.70
CA PRO A 248 -6.97 -7.22 -19.08
C PRO A 248 -5.50 -6.73 -19.10
N VAL A 249 -5.02 -6.28 -17.94
CA VAL A 249 -3.66 -5.79 -17.73
C VAL A 249 -3.03 -6.59 -16.61
N SER A 250 -1.79 -7.00 -16.76
CA SER A 250 -1.08 -7.81 -15.75
C SER A 250 -0.82 -7.04 -14.46
N ASN A 251 -0.19 -5.86 -14.53
CA ASN A 251 0.16 -5.01 -13.41
C ASN A 251 -0.01 -3.53 -13.80
N GLY A 252 -0.34 -2.70 -12.82
CA GLY A 252 -0.56 -1.26 -12.96
C GLY A 252 -2.06 -0.92 -12.85
N HIS A 253 -2.39 0.01 -11.95
CA HIS A 253 -3.74 0.57 -11.81
C HIS A 253 -3.74 1.99 -12.33
N LEU A 254 -4.70 2.28 -13.20
CA LEU A 254 -4.91 3.61 -13.77
C LEU A 254 -6.20 4.19 -13.20
N GLY A 255 -6.21 5.48 -12.87
CA GLY A 255 -7.39 6.22 -12.45
C GLY A 255 -7.69 7.38 -13.38
N ALA A 256 -8.90 7.44 -13.93
CA ALA A 256 -9.44 8.65 -14.56
C ALA A 256 -10.13 9.48 -13.48
N VAL A 257 -9.62 10.68 -13.23
CA VAL A 257 -10.02 11.56 -12.12
C VAL A 257 -10.68 12.81 -12.66
N PHE A 258 -11.81 13.17 -12.04
CA PHE A 258 -12.53 14.42 -12.27
C PHE A 258 -12.65 15.13 -10.92
N VAL A 259 -12.27 16.40 -10.86
CA VAL A 259 -12.19 17.17 -9.62
C VAL A 259 -12.88 18.51 -9.74
N GLU A 260 -13.67 18.88 -8.72
CA GLU A 260 -14.26 20.21 -8.52
C GLU A 260 -13.73 20.78 -7.21
N PHE A 261 -13.23 21.99 -7.24
CA PHE A 261 -12.76 22.73 -6.07
C PHE A 261 -13.90 23.51 -5.39
N GLU A 262 -13.71 23.92 -4.14
CA GLU A 262 -14.77 24.68 -3.43
C GLU A 262 -14.88 26.12 -3.94
N ASP A 263 -14.01 27.00 -3.47
CA ASP A 263 -14.13 28.44 -3.76
C ASP A 263 -13.19 28.90 -4.86
N LYS A 264 -11.91 28.54 -4.77
CA LYS A 264 -10.87 28.93 -5.70
C LYS A 264 -10.23 27.70 -6.33
N LYS A 265 -10.36 27.58 -7.63
CA LYS A 265 -9.64 26.54 -8.38
C LYS A 265 -8.22 26.99 -8.74
N PRO A 266 -7.22 26.09 -8.68
CA PRO A 266 -5.88 26.37 -9.19
C PRO A 266 -5.89 26.49 -10.72
N THR A 267 -4.90 27.16 -11.30
CA THR A 267 -4.62 27.03 -12.72
C THR A 267 -3.97 25.68 -13.02
N LYS A 268 -3.94 25.26 -14.29
CA LYS A 268 -3.24 24.03 -14.70
C LYS A 268 -1.75 24.08 -14.37
N GLU A 269 -1.14 25.21 -14.57
CA GLU A 269 0.27 25.48 -14.26
C GLU A 269 0.54 25.36 -12.75
N GLU A 270 -0.36 25.86 -11.90
CA GLU A 270 -0.26 25.72 -10.45
C GLU A 270 -0.39 24.25 -10.02
N MET A 271 -1.32 23.47 -10.62
CA MET A 271 -1.46 22.05 -10.34
C MET A 271 -0.20 21.27 -10.73
N ILE A 272 0.34 21.51 -11.93
CA ILE A 272 1.56 20.85 -12.42
C ILE A 272 2.73 21.19 -11.50
N ASN A 273 2.90 22.47 -11.16
CA ASN A 273 3.96 22.91 -10.24
C ASN A 273 3.86 22.28 -8.86
N ILE A 274 2.63 22.07 -8.34
CA ILE A 274 2.39 21.37 -7.07
C ILE A 274 2.88 19.92 -7.17
N TRP A 275 2.54 19.22 -8.24
CA TRP A 275 2.93 17.81 -8.42
C TRP A 275 4.44 17.66 -8.64
N GLU A 276 5.05 18.46 -9.51
CA GLU A 276 6.48 18.36 -9.84
C GLU A 276 7.41 18.71 -8.67
N ASN A 277 6.95 19.57 -7.75
CA ASN A 277 7.71 19.99 -6.58
C ASN A 277 7.24 19.30 -5.27
N PHE A 278 6.37 18.31 -5.37
CA PHE A 278 5.90 17.61 -4.17
C PHE A 278 7.01 16.73 -3.57
N SER A 279 7.23 16.92 -2.28
CA SER A 279 8.13 16.11 -1.47
C SER A 279 7.47 15.84 -0.13
N GLY A 280 7.45 14.58 0.29
CA GLY A 280 6.87 14.18 1.56
C GLY A 280 7.91 13.64 2.54
N ARG A 281 7.44 13.13 3.68
CA ARG A 281 8.30 12.66 4.77
C ARG A 281 9.27 11.54 4.33
N ALA A 282 8.83 10.67 3.41
CA ALA A 282 9.68 9.60 2.89
C ALA A 282 10.93 10.13 2.16
N GLN A 283 10.80 11.21 1.39
CA GLN A 283 11.91 11.88 0.69
C GLN A 283 12.78 12.65 1.67
N GLU A 284 12.18 13.36 2.64
CA GLU A 284 12.92 14.11 3.68
C GLU A 284 13.86 13.20 4.49
N LEU A 285 13.37 12.01 4.84
CA LEU A 285 14.13 11.01 5.58
C LEU A 285 15.09 10.18 4.69
N ASN A 286 15.06 10.37 3.37
CA ASN A 286 15.81 9.58 2.40
C ASN A 286 15.61 8.07 2.62
N LEU A 287 14.36 7.63 2.78
CA LEU A 287 14.04 6.23 3.01
C LEU A 287 14.50 5.37 1.82
N PRO A 288 15.06 4.16 2.05
CA PRO A 288 15.68 3.34 1.00
C PRO A 288 14.78 3.03 -0.19
N SER A 289 13.48 2.79 0.05
CA SER A 289 12.50 2.48 -0.99
C SER A 289 11.72 3.70 -1.50
N ALA A 290 12.01 4.89 -0.97
CA ALA A 290 11.34 6.11 -1.41
C ALA A 290 11.77 6.47 -2.84
N PRO A 291 10.83 6.80 -3.75
CA PRO A 291 11.17 7.36 -5.04
C PRO A 291 11.85 8.72 -4.84
N LYS A 292 12.82 9.04 -5.66
CA LYS A 292 13.48 10.37 -5.61
C LYS A 292 12.50 11.47 -5.94
N GLN A 293 11.69 11.27 -6.98
CA GLN A 293 10.55 12.10 -7.33
C GLN A 293 9.29 11.22 -7.22
N PHE A 294 8.34 11.63 -6.39
CA PHE A 294 7.15 10.83 -6.13
C PHE A 294 6.09 11.01 -7.22
N LEU A 295 5.80 12.25 -7.61
CA LEU A 295 4.79 12.58 -8.61
C LEU A 295 5.45 13.06 -9.89
N HIS A 296 5.09 12.44 -11.02
CA HIS A 296 5.61 12.79 -12.34
C HIS A 296 4.47 13.24 -13.26
N TYR A 297 4.55 14.45 -13.80
CA TYR A 297 3.58 14.93 -14.77
C TYR A 297 4.09 14.75 -16.20
N PHE A 298 3.22 14.23 -17.08
CA PHE A 298 3.48 14.02 -18.50
C PHE A 298 2.64 14.95 -19.35
N THR A 299 3.28 15.65 -20.28
CA THR A 299 2.65 16.61 -21.20
C THR A 299 2.11 15.95 -22.47
N GLU A 300 2.62 14.78 -22.83
CA GLU A 300 2.22 14.02 -24.00
C GLU A 300 0.75 13.59 -23.91
N PRO A 301 -0.02 13.71 -25.02
CA PRO A 301 -1.46 13.51 -24.98
C PRO A 301 -1.90 12.06 -24.75
N ASP A 302 -1.01 11.08 -24.86
CA ASP A 302 -1.27 9.66 -24.70
C ASP A 302 -0.60 9.05 -23.43
N ARG A 303 -0.10 9.88 -22.51
CA ARG A 303 0.58 9.48 -21.28
C ARG A 303 -0.25 9.83 -20.02
N PRO A 304 -0.14 9.09 -18.92
CA PRO A 304 0.69 7.90 -18.72
C PRO A 304 0.10 6.63 -19.34
N GLN A 305 0.96 5.72 -19.76
CA GLN A 305 0.61 4.38 -20.24
C GLN A 305 1.13 3.32 -19.26
N ILE A 306 0.31 2.33 -18.95
CA ILE A 306 0.67 1.27 -17.98
C ILE A 306 1.98 0.56 -18.38
N HIS A 307 2.16 0.25 -19.66
CA HIS A 307 3.36 -0.45 -20.13
C HIS A 307 4.63 0.37 -19.92
N SER A 308 4.58 1.67 -20.14
CA SER A 308 5.75 2.56 -20.15
C SER A 308 6.13 3.06 -18.75
N GLU A 309 5.13 3.48 -17.94
CA GLU A 309 5.38 4.21 -16.69
C GLU A 309 5.21 3.39 -15.41
N ARG A 310 4.58 2.21 -15.46
CA ARG A 310 4.33 1.44 -14.22
C ARG A 310 5.58 1.11 -13.40
N MET A 311 6.76 1.07 -14.05
CA MET A 311 8.05 0.78 -13.39
C MET A 311 8.88 2.03 -13.09
N LEU A 312 8.33 3.24 -13.29
CA LEU A 312 9.03 4.48 -12.97
C LEU A 312 9.41 4.51 -11.48
N GLU A 313 10.65 4.96 -11.19
CA GLU A 313 11.21 4.91 -9.84
C GLU A 313 11.06 3.51 -9.19
N HIS A 314 11.40 2.47 -9.92
CA HIS A 314 11.25 1.07 -9.49
C HIS A 314 9.80 0.66 -9.15
N GLY A 315 8.81 1.31 -9.76
CA GLY A 315 7.39 1.09 -9.51
C GLY A 315 6.85 1.79 -8.26
N MET A 316 7.61 2.73 -7.71
CA MET A 316 7.23 3.49 -6.50
C MET A 316 6.72 4.91 -6.81
N ALA A 317 6.89 5.42 -8.04
CA ALA A 317 6.32 6.69 -8.46
C ALA A 317 4.83 6.61 -8.81
N VAL A 318 4.20 7.78 -8.86
CA VAL A 318 2.86 7.99 -9.42
C VAL A 318 2.99 8.89 -10.65
N SER A 319 2.50 8.41 -11.78
CA SER A 319 2.50 9.15 -13.05
C SER A 319 1.17 9.84 -13.26
N ILE A 320 1.21 11.11 -13.65
CA ILE A 320 0.04 11.96 -13.86
C ILE A 320 0.11 12.53 -15.26
N GLY A 321 -1.01 12.64 -15.95
CA GLY A 321 -1.05 13.29 -17.26
C GLY A 321 -2.47 13.61 -17.70
N ARG A 322 -2.60 14.12 -18.92
CA ARG A 322 -3.92 14.43 -19.47
C ARG A 322 -4.68 15.50 -18.68
N LEU A 323 -4.02 16.42 -17.96
CA LEU A 323 -4.67 17.51 -17.26
C LEU A 323 -5.35 18.47 -18.25
N ARG A 324 -6.64 18.65 -18.12
CA ARG A 324 -7.46 19.53 -18.96
C ARG A 324 -8.72 19.95 -18.23
N GLU A 325 -9.29 21.07 -18.69
CA GLU A 325 -10.61 21.51 -18.20
C GLU A 325 -11.70 20.48 -18.51
N ASP A 326 -12.71 20.46 -17.67
CA ASP A 326 -13.90 19.62 -17.86
C ASP A 326 -15.17 20.47 -17.99
N THR A 327 -16.23 19.87 -18.51
CA THR A 327 -17.53 20.56 -18.73
C THR A 327 -18.48 20.45 -17.54
N GLN A 328 -18.24 19.51 -16.62
CA GLN A 328 -19.08 19.24 -15.43
C GLN A 328 -18.31 19.41 -14.12
N TYR A 329 -16.99 19.27 -14.15
CA TYR A 329 -16.04 19.50 -13.09
C TYR A 329 -15.09 20.60 -13.50
N ASP A 330 -14.20 21.06 -12.61
CA ASP A 330 -13.18 22.04 -12.99
C ASP A 330 -12.12 21.42 -13.88
N TYR A 331 -11.60 20.25 -13.48
CA TYR A 331 -10.54 19.57 -14.21
C TYR A 331 -10.74 18.06 -14.24
N LYS A 332 -10.09 17.44 -15.23
CA LYS A 332 -9.92 15.99 -15.32
C LYS A 332 -8.48 15.66 -15.73
N PHE A 333 -7.99 14.54 -15.22
CA PHE A 333 -6.66 14.03 -15.50
C PHE A 333 -6.61 12.51 -15.30
N VAL A 334 -5.48 11.90 -15.63
CA VAL A 334 -5.26 10.46 -15.51
C VAL A 334 -4.06 10.22 -14.62
N CYS A 335 -4.16 9.23 -13.74
CA CYS A 335 -3.08 8.83 -12.84
C CYS A 335 -2.79 7.34 -13.00
N LEU A 336 -1.55 6.94 -12.72
CA LEU A 336 -1.08 5.57 -12.80
C LEU A 336 -0.10 5.25 -11.68
N SER A 337 -0.24 4.09 -11.06
CA SER A 337 0.79 3.51 -10.18
C SER A 337 0.90 2.00 -10.34
N HIS A 338 2.01 1.41 -9.88
CA HIS A 338 2.19 -0.03 -9.84
C HIS A 338 1.46 -0.63 -8.63
N ASN A 339 0.43 -1.44 -8.87
CA ASN A 339 -0.46 -1.94 -7.82
C ASN A 339 0.17 -2.96 -6.86
N THR A 340 1.17 -3.76 -7.28
CA THR A 340 1.82 -4.75 -6.41
C THR A 340 3.12 -4.24 -5.77
N LEU A 341 3.71 -3.19 -6.31
CA LEU A 341 4.84 -2.46 -5.72
C LEU A 341 4.31 -1.28 -4.89
N ARG A 342 4.13 -0.11 -5.46
CA ARG A 342 3.57 1.06 -4.75
C ARG A 342 2.29 0.72 -4.00
N GLY A 343 1.37 0.05 -4.67
CA GLY A 343 0.03 -0.29 -4.17
C GLY A 343 -0.01 -1.43 -3.15
N ALA A 344 1.06 -2.21 -2.97
CA ALA A 344 1.07 -3.36 -2.05
C ALA A 344 2.39 -3.49 -1.29
N ALA A 345 3.22 -4.48 -1.61
CA ALA A 345 4.40 -4.82 -0.82
C ALA A 345 5.41 -3.67 -0.73
N GLY A 346 5.69 -2.95 -1.82
CA GLY A 346 6.61 -1.81 -1.81
C GLY A 346 6.13 -0.68 -0.90
N GLY A 347 4.84 -0.34 -0.97
CA GLY A 347 4.25 0.66 -0.06
C GLY A 347 4.28 0.25 1.41
N ALA A 348 4.14 -1.05 1.70
CA ALA A 348 4.26 -1.56 3.07
C ALA A 348 5.73 -1.59 3.54
N VAL A 349 6.69 -1.93 2.65
CA VAL A 349 8.13 -1.82 2.98
C VAL A 349 8.48 -0.38 3.32
N LEU A 350 8.05 0.59 2.51
CA LEU A 350 8.26 2.02 2.76
C LEU A 350 7.63 2.48 4.09
N LEU A 351 6.44 1.96 4.45
CA LEU A 351 5.84 2.21 5.76
C LEU A 351 6.70 1.61 6.90
N GLY A 352 7.23 0.41 6.72
CA GLY A 352 8.18 -0.18 7.66
C GLY A 352 9.45 0.67 7.84
N GLU A 353 9.98 1.21 6.74
CA GLU A 353 11.13 2.13 6.76
C GLU A 353 10.83 3.43 7.51
N LEU A 354 9.62 4.02 7.29
CA LEU A 354 9.18 5.19 8.04
C LEU A 354 9.15 4.89 9.55
N LEU A 355 8.51 3.79 9.95
CA LEU A 355 8.42 3.39 11.36
C LEU A 355 9.79 3.11 11.98
N ALA A 356 10.72 2.53 11.22
CA ALA A 356 12.11 2.32 11.66
C ALA A 356 12.85 3.64 11.83
N ALA A 357 12.74 4.56 10.87
CA ALA A 357 13.38 5.88 10.92
C ALA A 357 12.88 6.75 12.06
N GLU A 358 11.59 6.63 12.42
CA GLU A 358 10.95 7.35 13.52
C GLU A 358 11.05 6.60 14.87
N GLY A 359 11.80 5.47 14.95
CA GLY A 359 12.16 4.77 16.19
C GLY A 359 11.04 3.91 16.79
N TYR A 360 10.00 3.55 16.04
CA TYR A 360 8.86 2.77 16.56
C TYR A 360 9.18 1.29 16.83
N PHE A 361 10.29 0.78 16.29
CA PHE A 361 10.74 -0.61 16.49
C PHE A 361 11.85 -0.75 17.56
N ASP A 362 12.26 0.35 18.19
CA ASP A 362 13.29 0.36 19.24
C ASP A 362 12.75 0.00 20.63
#